data_7a8db8816ae9e42aaef57a356636efac
#
_entry.id   7a8db8816ae9e42aaef57a356636efac
#
_cell.length_a   1.000
_cell.length_b   1.000
_cell.length_c   1.000
_cell.angle_alpha   90.00
_cell.angle_beta   90.00
_cell.angle_gamma   90.00
#
_symmetry.space_group_name_H-M   'P 1'
#
loop_
_entity.id
_entity.type
_entity.pdbx_description
1 polymer ?
#
loop_
_entity_poly.entity_id
_entity_poly.type
_entity_poly.pdbx_seq_one_letter_code
_entity_poly.pdbx_strand_id
1 'polypeptide(L)' 'MLFRKKTIRKAENERLVQLIHAAKQDLDRYEYIVKNSLEPSQEIQADLKKKRAKYMFLLKEARYREINGDHKK' A
#
# COMPACT_ATOMS: atom_id res chain seq x y z
N MET A 1 -26.95 -11.20 -8.55
CA MET A 1 -26.16 -11.41 -7.34
C MET A 1 -24.67 -11.55 -7.65
N LEU A 2 -24.34 -12.51 -8.48
CA LEU A 2 -22.95 -12.67 -8.90
C LEU A 2 -22.41 -11.43 -9.59
N PHE A 3 -23.25 -10.83 -10.37
CA PHE A 3 -22.90 -9.64 -11.11
C PHE A 3 -22.52 -8.52 -10.16
N ARG A 4 -23.29 -8.38 -9.11
CA ARG A 4 -23.07 -7.35 -8.11
C ARG A 4 -21.76 -7.58 -7.36
N LYS A 5 -21.48 -8.84 -7.07
CA LYS A 5 -20.24 -9.20 -6.39
C LYS A 5 -19.02 -8.83 -7.19
N LYS A 6 -19.07 -9.07 -8.48
CA LYS A 6 -17.96 -8.72 -9.37
C LYS A 6 -17.71 -7.22 -9.37
N THR A 7 -18.78 -6.45 -9.40
CA THR A 7 -18.64 -5.00 -9.43
C THR A 7 -18.01 -4.49 -8.13
N ILE A 8 -18.44 -5.04 -7.00
CA ILE A 8 -17.90 -4.64 -5.71
C ILE A 8 -16.42 -4.99 -5.62
N ARG A 9 -16.04 -6.18 -6.06
CA ARG A 9 -14.65 -6.60 -6.02
C ARG A 9 -13.78 -5.70 -6.87
N LYS A 10 -14.24 -5.35 -8.04
CA LYS A 10 -13.49 -4.49 -8.92
C LYS A 10 -13.26 -3.12 -8.28
N ALA A 11 -14.30 -2.57 -7.68
CA ALA A 11 -14.18 -1.27 -7.01
C ALA A 11 -13.21 -1.35 -5.84
N GLU A 12 -13.27 -2.43 -5.07
CA GLU A 12 -12.37 -2.61 -3.95
C GLU A 12 -10.93 -2.76 -4.40
N ASN A 13 -10.71 -3.47 -5.49
CA ASN A 13 -9.36 -3.65 -6.02
C ASN A 13 -8.80 -2.35 -6.54
N GLU A 14 -9.61 -1.55 -7.20
CA GLU A 14 -9.18 -0.25 -7.68
C GLU A 14 -8.81 0.67 -6.52
N ARG A 15 -9.62 0.62 -5.46
CA ARG A 15 -9.33 1.40 -4.27
C ARG A 15 -8.03 0.95 -3.63
N LEU A 16 -7.80 -0.35 -3.58
CA LEU A 16 -6.57 -0.88 -3.03
C LEU A 16 -5.36 -0.40 -3.83
N VAL A 17 -5.46 -0.43 -5.14
CA VAL A 17 -4.37 0.06 -6.00
C VAL A 17 -4.08 1.52 -5.72
N GLN A 18 -5.12 2.33 -5.56
CA GLN A 18 -4.94 3.73 -5.25
C GLN A 18 -4.28 3.93 -3.90
N LEU A 19 -4.65 3.12 -2.92
CA LEU A 19 -4.03 3.17 -1.60
C LEU A 19 -2.56 2.80 -1.67
N ILE A 20 -2.23 1.82 -2.48
CA ILE A 20 -0.85 1.40 -2.65
C ILE A 20 -0.03 2.53 -3.28
N HIS A 21 -0.56 3.16 -4.31
CA HIS A 21 0.14 4.28 -4.93
C HIS A 21 0.36 5.43 -3.96
N ALA A 22 -0.67 5.76 -3.19
CA ALA A 22 -0.56 6.83 -2.21
C ALA A 22 0.47 6.48 -1.14
N ALA A 23 0.45 5.25 -0.67
CA ALA A 23 1.41 4.80 0.34
C ALA A 23 2.83 4.83 -0.21
N LYS A 24 3.00 4.46 -1.47
CA LYS A 24 4.31 4.49 -2.11
C LYS A 24 4.84 5.92 -2.19
N GLN A 25 3.99 6.85 -2.59
CA GLN A 25 4.40 8.24 -2.68
C GLN A 25 4.78 8.80 -1.31
N ASP A 26 3.99 8.47 -0.30
CA ASP A 26 4.30 8.89 1.06
C ASP A 26 5.64 8.32 1.53
N LEU A 27 5.84 7.05 1.27
CA LEU A 27 7.08 6.39 1.65
C LEU A 27 8.28 7.03 0.95
N ASP A 28 8.16 7.25 -0.35
CA ASP A 28 9.24 7.86 -1.12
C ASP A 28 9.56 9.24 -0.59
N ARG A 29 8.54 10.01 -0.22
CA ARG A 29 8.74 11.35 0.30
C ARG A 29 9.50 11.32 1.62
N TYR A 30 9.13 10.40 2.50
CA TYR A 30 9.81 10.29 3.80
C TYR A 30 11.21 9.76 3.65
N GLU A 31 11.41 8.82 2.73
CA GLU A 31 12.76 8.34 2.46
C GLU A 31 13.66 9.45 1.93
N TYR A 32 13.10 10.30 1.09
CA TYR A 32 13.85 11.44 0.58
C TYR A 32 14.23 12.39 1.71
N ILE A 33 13.30 12.69 2.60
CA ILE A 33 13.56 13.57 3.73
C ILE A 33 14.66 13.02 4.62
N VAL A 34 14.56 11.74 4.96
CA VAL A 34 15.54 11.10 5.83
C VAL A 34 16.91 11.08 5.16
N LYS A 35 16.92 10.73 3.88
CA LYS A 35 18.17 10.61 3.13
C LYS A 35 18.91 11.95 3.04
N ASN A 36 18.15 13.04 2.93
CA ASN A 36 18.74 14.37 2.76
C ASN A 36 18.90 15.14 4.06
N SER A 37 18.54 14.52 5.19
CA SER A 37 18.76 15.12 6.49
C SER A 37 20.09 14.71 7.05
N LEU A 38 20.78 15.69 7.64
CA LEU A 38 22.05 15.38 8.31
C LEU A 38 21.79 14.55 9.56
N GLU A 39 20.76 14.94 10.31
CA GLU A 39 20.41 14.22 11.53
C GLU A 39 18.89 14.10 11.59
N PRO A 40 18.32 13.07 10.95
CA PRO A 40 16.87 12.88 11.01
C PRO A 40 16.43 12.56 12.44
N SER A 41 15.33 13.18 12.86
CA SER A 41 14.82 12.97 14.19
C SER A 41 14.32 11.53 14.34
N GLN A 42 14.29 11.07 15.59
CA GLN A 42 13.77 9.73 15.87
C GLN A 42 12.30 9.65 15.47
N GLU A 43 11.59 10.74 15.62
CA GLU A 43 10.19 10.80 15.24
C GLU A 43 10.00 10.55 13.75
N ILE A 44 10.82 11.21 12.94
CA ILE A 44 10.74 11.04 11.50
C ILE A 44 11.12 9.62 11.10
N GLN A 45 12.14 9.07 11.76
CA GLN A 45 12.54 7.70 11.47
C GLN A 45 11.46 6.70 11.85
N ALA A 46 10.78 6.93 12.96
CA ALA A 46 9.68 6.07 13.38
C ALA A 46 8.54 6.16 12.38
N ASP A 47 8.24 7.38 11.90
CA ASP A 47 7.20 7.56 10.89
C ASP A 47 7.56 6.85 9.60
N LEU A 48 8.82 6.89 9.22
CA LEU A 48 9.27 6.19 8.01
C LEU A 48 9.03 4.69 8.15
N LYS A 49 9.35 4.12 9.30
CA LYS A 49 9.11 2.71 9.54
C LYS A 49 7.64 2.36 9.43
N LYS A 50 6.78 3.21 9.98
CA LYS A 50 5.34 2.99 9.90
C LYS A 50 4.85 3.02 8.47
N LYS A 51 5.33 3.98 7.70
CA LYS A 51 4.91 4.10 6.31
C LYS A 51 5.40 2.93 5.48
N ARG A 52 6.60 2.45 5.77
CA ARG A 52 7.13 1.27 5.09
C ARG A 52 6.30 0.04 5.41
N ALA A 53 5.95 -0.12 6.68
CA ALA A 53 5.14 -1.25 7.11
C ALA A 53 3.76 -1.21 6.47
N LYS A 54 3.17 -0.03 6.40
CA LYS A 54 1.87 0.13 5.77
C LYS A 54 1.91 -0.24 4.30
N TYR A 55 2.94 0.23 3.60
CA TYR A 55 3.10 -0.08 2.18
C TYR A 55 3.26 -1.59 1.97
N MET A 56 4.10 -2.22 2.77
CA MET A 56 4.30 -3.67 2.68
C MET A 56 3.02 -4.43 2.98
N PHE A 57 2.26 -3.95 3.96
CA PHE A 57 0.99 -4.58 4.29
C PHE A 57 0.03 -4.51 3.10
N LEU A 58 -0.04 -3.36 2.46
CA LEU A 58 -0.92 -3.19 1.32
C LEU A 58 -0.48 -4.06 0.14
N LEU A 59 0.82 -4.19 -0.06
CA LEU A 59 1.33 -5.05 -1.12
C LEU A 59 0.99 -6.51 -0.86
N LYS A 60 1.10 -6.94 0.38
CA LYS A 60 0.73 -8.31 0.74
C LYS A 60 -0.75 -8.54 0.51
N GLU A 61 -1.56 -7.56 0.86
CA GLU A 61 -2.99 -7.67 0.66
C GLU A 61 -3.32 -7.80 -0.82
N ALA A 62 -2.68 -7.00 -1.66
CA ALA A 62 -2.90 -7.05 -3.09
C ALA A 62 -2.49 -8.40 -3.67
N ARG A 63 -1.35 -8.90 -3.22
CA ARG A 63 -0.85 -10.20 -3.68
C ARG A 63 -1.79 -11.31 -3.26
N TYR A 64 -2.29 -11.24 -2.05
CA TYR A 64 -3.21 -12.24 -1.55
C TYR A 64 -4.49 -12.28 -2.39
N ARG A 65 -5.03 -11.11 -2.69
CA ARG A 65 -6.24 -11.03 -3.51
C ARG A 65 -6.00 -11.53 -4.92
N GLU A 66 -4.84 -11.22 -5.46
CA GLU A 66 -4.50 -11.63 -6.81
C GLU A 66 -4.44 -13.16 -6.91
N ILE A 67 -3.76 -13.77 -5.95
CA ILE A 67 -3.64 -15.22 -5.94
C ILE A 67 -4.99 -15.88 -5.77
N ASN A 68 -5.77 -15.43 -4.81
CA ASN A 68 -7.06 -16.05 -4.56
C ASN A 68 -8.07 -15.75 -5.65
N GLY A 69 -7.99 -14.57 -6.24
CA GLY A 69 -8.87 -14.22 -7.33
C GLY A 69 -8.63 -15.05 -8.56
N ASP A 70 -7.37 -15.29 -8.86
CA ASP A 70 -7.00 -16.07 -10.06
C ASP A 70 -7.40 -17.52 -9.93
N HIS A 71 -7.31 -18.05 -8.74
CA HIS A 71 -7.64 -19.46 -8.53
C HIS A 71 -9.12 -19.74 -8.69
N LYS A 72 -9.91 -18.74 -8.63
CA LYS A 72 -11.35 -18.93 -8.73
C LYS A 72 -11.85 -19.06 -10.15
N LYS A 73 -10.99 -18.94 -11.06
CA LYS A 73 -11.39 -19.15 -12.43
C LYS A 73 -11.57 -20.62 -12.71
#